data_5cf5ecce84470f74f7d19f05d767d26a
#
_entry.id   5cf5ecce84470f74f7d19f05d767d26a
#
_cell.length_a   1.000
_cell.length_b   1.000
_cell.length_c   1.000
_cell.angle_alpha   90.00
_cell.angle_beta   90.00
_cell.angle_gamma   90.00
#
_symmetry.space_group_name_H-M   'P 1'
#
loop_
_entity.id
_entity.type
_entity.pdbx_description
1 polymer ?
#
loop_
_entity_poly.entity_id
_entity_poly.type
_entity_poly.pdbx_seq_one_letter_code
_entity_poly.pdbx_strand_id
1 'polypeptide(L)'
;NNPMAKGGCIVVRIGILEDEAAYSERLLTYLKQYQTENPDFSYTTEIYTTGIALLTKFASQFDLLFLDIQLPDMTGIEVARRIREKDESVMILFTTNYSQYAIDGYSVGAFDYMLKPLSYQPFSSKLSRALRILSYIKDRVELHLKTKQGSKKIPADEVQYIEVFAHDLHFYTDSEEIKIWGSLSEYEKKLEKAHFARCNVSYLVNLRYVKEIQGSEVLVGKHRLPISRAKRKEFLAAFAQYKGGSL
;
A
#
# COMPACT_ATOMS: atom_id res chain seq x y z
N ASN A 1 18.79 -9.78 11.36
CA ASN A 1 19.27 -9.33 10.05
C ASN A 1 18.13 -9.50 9.06
N ASN A 2 17.33 -8.47 8.91
CA ASN A 2 16.25 -8.42 7.93
C ASN A 2 16.77 -7.59 6.74
N PRO A 3 16.92 -8.14 5.54
CA PRO A 3 17.26 -7.35 4.37
C PRO A 3 16.00 -6.61 3.90
N MET A 4 15.74 -5.42 4.46
CA MET A 4 14.82 -4.49 3.81
C MET A 4 15.43 -4.10 2.47
N ALA A 5 14.66 -4.35 1.40
CA ALA A 5 15.00 -3.93 0.06
C ALA A 5 15.30 -2.42 0.05
N LYS A 6 16.32 -2.01 -0.67
CA LYS A 6 16.69 -0.61 -0.94
C LYS A 6 15.56 0.07 -1.74
N GLY A 7 14.47 0.43 -1.06
CA GLY A 7 13.43 1.33 -1.54
C GLY A 7 13.79 2.74 -1.06
N GLY A 8 13.54 3.75 -1.87
CA GLY A 8 13.79 5.15 -1.51
C GLY A 8 13.12 5.50 -0.17
N CYS A 9 13.77 6.36 0.62
CA CYS A 9 13.27 6.82 1.92
C CYS A 9 11.86 7.43 1.73
N ILE A 10 10.83 6.71 2.20
CA ILE A 10 9.45 7.20 2.13
C ILE A 10 9.23 8.09 3.34
N VAL A 11 9.00 9.38 3.10
CA VAL A 11 8.56 10.30 4.16
C VAL A 11 7.09 10.04 4.45
N VAL A 12 6.76 9.64 5.66
CA VAL A 12 5.39 9.40 6.12
C VAL A 12 4.83 10.68 6.73
N ARG A 13 3.70 11.17 6.21
CA ARG A 13 3.04 12.37 6.71
C ARG A 13 2.01 11.98 7.77
N ILE A 14 2.25 12.40 9.01
CA ILE A 14 1.49 11.98 10.19
C ILE A 14 0.73 13.18 10.75
N GLY A 15 -0.59 13.05 10.88
CA GLY A 15 -1.40 13.98 11.66
C GLY A 15 -1.66 13.41 13.06
N ILE A 16 -1.63 14.26 14.07
CA ILE A 16 -1.95 13.92 15.46
C ILE A 16 -3.07 14.84 15.91
N LEU A 17 -4.20 14.28 16.31
CA LEU A 17 -5.33 14.99 16.91
C LEU A 17 -5.44 14.57 18.38
N GLU A 18 -5.02 15.47 19.26
CA GLU A 18 -4.91 15.23 20.69
C GLU A 18 -4.95 16.57 21.42
N ASP A 19 -5.89 16.76 22.34
CA ASP A 19 -6.05 18.02 23.10
C ASP A 19 -5.13 18.08 24.34
N GLU A 20 -4.70 16.93 24.86
CA GLU A 20 -3.77 16.86 25.96
C GLU A 20 -2.30 16.85 25.46
N ALA A 21 -1.56 17.95 25.72
CA ALA A 21 -0.17 18.10 25.30
C ALA A 21 0.75 16.95 25.75
N ALA A 22 0.53 16.40 26.94
CA ALA A 22 1.33 15.30 27.47
C ALA A 22 1.25 14.03 26.61
N TYR A 23 0.11 13.74 25.99
CA TYR A 23 -0.05 12.58 25.11
C TYR A 23 0.51 12.84 23.72
N SER A 24 0.32 14.03 23.15
CA SER A 24 0.92 14.39 21.86
C SER A 24 2.45 14.39 21.95
N GLU A 25 3.06 14.93 23.02
CA GLU A 25 4.50 14.88 23.28
C GLU A 25 5.02 13.44 23.44
N ARG A 26 4.24 12.57 24.07
CA ARG A 26 4.58 11.15 24.20
C ARG A 26 4.60 10.45 22.85
N LEU A 27 3.60 10.71 21.97
CA LEU A 27 3.59 10.19 20.61
C LEU A 27 4.80 10.67 19.82
N LEU A 28 5.17 11.96 19.90
CA LEU A 28 6.37 12.49 19.25
C LEU A 28 7.65 11.82 19.79
N THR A 29 7.74 11.60 21.09
CA THR A 29 8.88 10.88 21.70
C THR A 29 8.99 9.47 21.15
N TYR A 30 7.89 8.74 21.02
CA TYR A 30 7.87 7.39 20.48
C TYR A 30 8.18 7.35 18.98
N LEU A 31 7.69 8.32 18.20
CA LEU A 31 8.04 8.44 16.78
C LEU A 31 9.54 8.68 16.60
N LYS A 32 10.13 9.55 17.42
CA LYS A 32 11.59 9.82 17.41
C LYS A 32 12.41 8.60 17.82
N GLN A 33 11.96 7.87 18.86
CA GLN A 33 12.60 6.63 19.27
C GLN A 33 12.52 5.59 18.15
N TYR A 34 11.35 5.40 17.56
CA TYR A 34 11.14 4.47 16.43
C TYR A 34 12.04 4.82 15.23
N GLN A 35 12.19 6.11 14.90
CA GLN A 35 13.10 6.58 13.83
C GLN A 35 14.56 6.25 14.15
N THR A 36 14.98 6.38 15.41
CA THR A 36 16.35 6.03 15.84
C THR A 36 16.62 4.52 15.68
N GLU A 37 15.61 3.69 15.98
CA GLU A 37 15.71 2.23 15.85
C GLU A 37 15.57 1.76 14.40
N ASN A 38 14.94 2.59 13.51
CA ASN A 38 14.66 2.30 12.10
C ASN A 38 15.12 3.46 11.22
N PRO A 39 16.41 3.55 10.87
CA PRO A 39 16.98 4.71 10.15
C PRO A 39 16.36 4.99 8.77
N ASP A 40 15.76 3.98 8.13
CA ASP A 40 15.07 4.12 6.84
C ASP A 40 13.67 4.76 6.98
N PHE A 41 13.16 4.91 8.22
CA PHE A 41 11.90 5.58 8.51
C PHE A 41 12.12 7.09 8.65
N SER A 42 11.40 7.85 7.86
CA SER A 42 11.35 9.31 7.99
C SER A 42 9.90 9.79 7.98
N TYR A 43 9.62 10.87 8.70
CA TYR A 43 8.27 11.37 8.85
C TYR A 43 8.21 12.88 9.02
N THR A 44 7.03 13.44 8.75
CA THR A 44 6.64 14.79 9.15
C THR A 44 5.39 14.70 10.02
N THR A 45 5.21 15.64 10.95
CA THR A 45 4.05 15.67 11.84
C THR A 45 3.36 17.02 11.85
N GLU A 46 2.04 17.00 11.94
CA GLU A 46 1.21 18.16 12.28
C GLU A 46 0.32 17.77 13.46
N ILE A 47 0.18 18.68 14.45
CA ILE A 47 -0.60 18.46 15.66
C ILE A 47 -1.81 19.38 15.65
N TYR A 48 -2.95 18.83 16.01
CA TYR A 48 -4.22 19.52 16.15
C TYR A 48 -4.81 19.21 17.53
N THR A 49 -5.40 20.20 18.17
CA THR A 49 -6.02 20.07 19.49
C THR A 49 -7.54 20.01 19.43
N THR A 50 -8.14 20.23 18.27
CA THR A 50 -9.58 20.16 18.04
C THR A 50 -9.91 19.50 16.71
N GLY A 51 -11.06 18.81 16.66
CA GLY A 51 -11.55 18.18 15.43
C GLY A 51 -11.82 19.20 14.33
N ILE A 52 -12.37 20.37 14.68
CA ILE A 52 -12.63 21.48 13.73
C ILE A 52 -11.31 21.94 13.09
N ALA A 53 -10.25 22.11 13.87
CA ALA A 53 -8.97 22.57 13.34
C ALA A 53 -8.37 21.58 12.32
N LEU A 54 -8.41 20.27 12.62
CA LEU A 54 -7.99 19.24 11.69
C LEU A 54 -8.86 19.24 10.43
N LEU A 55 -10.18 19.17 10.55
CA LEU A 55 -11.10 19.06 9.41
C LEU A 55 -11.05 20.27 8.49
N THR A 56 -10.82 21.48 9.03
CA THR A 56 -10.67 22.69 8.24
C THR A 56 -9.42 22.68 7.36
N LYS A 57 -8.32 22.10 7.85
CA LYS A 57 -7.04 22.01 7.13
C LYS A 57 -6.87 20.71 6.37
N PHE A 58 -7.77 19.75 6.53
CA PHE A 58 -7.65 18.44 5.90
C PHE A 58 -7.85 18.53 4.39
N ALA A 59 -6.81 18.15 3.64
CA ALA A 59 -6.75 18.10 2.19
C ALA A 59 -6.14 16.78 1.69
N SER A 60 -6.41 15.66 2.38
CA SER A 60 -5.84 14.33 2.10
C SER A 60 -4.30 14.32 2.07
N GLN A 61 -3.68 15.19 2.89
CA GLN A 61 -2.22 15.34 2.94
C GLN A 61 -1.52 14.31 3.84
N PHE A 62 -2.26 13.57 4.67
CA PHE A 62 -1.70 12.62 5.61
C PHE A 62 -1.71 11.18 5.07
N ASP A 63 -0.72 10.41 5.47
CA ASP A 63 -0.64 8.96 5.24
C ASP A 63 -1.17 8.19 6.46
N LEU A 64 -0.99 8.76 7.66
CA LEU A 64 -1.39 8.19 8.94
C LEU A 64 -1.93 9.28 9.87
N LEU A 65 -3.01 8.98 10.55
CA LEU A 65 -3.60 9.83 11.59
C LEU A 65 -3.64 9.08 12.91
N PHE A 66 -3.12 9.73 13.98
CA PHE A 66 -3.43 9.37 15.36
C PHE A 66 -4.56 10.28 15.84
N LEU A 67 -5.69 9.71 16.22
CA LEU A 67 -6.86 10.46 16.65
C LEU A 67 -7.24 10.08 18.07
N ASP A 68 -7.28 11.07 18.98
CA ASP A 68 -8.00 10.84 20.24
C ASP A 68 -9.50 10.79 19.96
N ILE A 69 -10.20 9.95 20.69
CA ILE A 69 -11.66 9.84 20.61
C ILE A 69 -12.35 10.95 21.39
N GLN A 70 -11.77 11.35 22.53
CA GLN A 70 -12.33 12.42 23.35
C GLN A 70 -11.65 13.74 23.08
N LEU A 71 -12.40 14.67 22.50
CA LEU A 71 -11.94 16.02 22.18
C LEU A 71 -12.96 17.04 22.69
N PRO A 72 -12.56 18.29 22.91
CA PRO A 72 -13.43 19.29 23.50
C PRO A 72 -14.60 19.74 22.59
N ASP A 73 -14.47 19.57 21.28
CA ASP A 73 -15.44 20.08 20.30
C ASP A 73 -16.30 18.99 19.65
N MET A 74 -15.76 17.82 19.42
CA MET A 74 -16.46 16.67 18.84
C MET A 74 -15.71 15.37 19.13
N THR A 75 -16.31 14.21 18.87
CA THR A 75 -15.60 12.94 19.03
C THR A 75 -14.64 12.67 17.88
N GLY A 76 -13.48 12.01 18.16
CA GLY A 76 -12.55 11.58 17.12
C GLY A 76 -13.18 10.61 16.11
N ILE A 77 -14.22 9.86 16.51
CA ILE A 77 -15.00 9.01 15.61
C ILE A 77 -15.78 9.84 14.59
N GLU A 78 -16.39 10.95 15.03
CA GLU A 78 -17.05 11.88 14.12
C GLU A 78 -16.05 12.55 13.17
N VAL A 79 -14.86 12.93 13.67
CA VAL A 79 -13.76 13.42 12.84
C VAL A 79 -13.38 12.38 11.78
N ALA A 80 -13.19 11.14 12.18
CA ALA A 80 -12.83 10.04 11.27
C ALA A 80 -13.91 9.83 10.19
N ARG A 81 -15.19 9.88 10.56
CA ARG A 81 -16.32 9.76 9.62
C ARG A 81 -16.26 10.85 8.54
N ARG A 82 -16.07 12.11 8.92
CA ARG A 82 -15.94 13.24 7.96
C ARG A 82 -14.68 13.17 7.11
N ILE A 83 -13.60 12.62 7.65
CA ILE A 83 -12.39 12.34 6.88
C ILE A 83 -12.68 11.29 5.82
N ARG A 84 -13.40 10.20 6.15
CA ARG A 84 -13.75 9.13 5.21
C ARG A 84 -14.60 9.60 4.04
N GLU A 85 -15.41 10.64 4.20
CA GLU A 85 -16.15 11.28 3.10
C GLU A 85 -15.23 11.90 2.03
N LYS A 86 -13.99 12.26 2.41
CA LYS A 86 -13.01 12.90 1.54
C LYS A 86 -11.85 11.97 1.15
N ASP A 87 -11.48 11.06 2.04
CA ASP A 87 -10.31 10.19 1.90
C ASP A 87 -10.54 8.85 2.58
N GLU A 88 -10.80 7.84 1.79
CA GLU A 88 -10.96 6.46 2.25
C GLU A 88 -9.61 5.78 2.56
N SER A 89 -8.51 6.33 2.04
CA SER A 89 -7.19 5.69 2.02
C SER A 89 -6.32 6.02 3.21
N VAL A 90 -6.48 7.20 3.84
CA VAL A 90 -5.66 7.59 4.99
C VAL A 90 -5.80 6.59 6.14
N MET A 91 -4.68 6.16 6.70
CA MET A 91 -4.69 5.18 7.79
C MET A 91 -5.01 5.87 9.11
N ILE A 92 -6.00 5.36 9.85
CA ILE A 92 -6.45 5.94 11.12
C ILE A 92 -6.13 4.99 12.27
N LEU A 93 -5.40 5.47 13.26
CA LEU A 93 -5.11 4.84 14.53
C LEU A 93 -5.73 5.66 15.66
N PHE A 94 -6.68 5.08 16.37
CA PHE A 94 -7.24 5.76 17.53
C PHE A 94 -6.36 5.61 18.76
N THR A 95 -6.28 6.69 19.55
CA THR A 95 -5.70 6.70 20.90
C THR A 95 -6.81 7.08 21.89
N THR A 96 -7.02 6.31 22.96
CA THR A 96 -8.17 6.56 23.86
C THR A 96 -7.97 5.95 25.24
N ASN A 97 -8.64 6.52 26.22
CA ASN A 97 -8.77 5.94 27.57
C ASN A 97 -9.83 4.82 27.64
N TYR A 98 -10.63 4.63 26.59
CA TYR A 98 -11.85 3.81 26.65
C TYR A 98 -11.83 2.65 25.66
N SER A 99 -11.81 1.43 26.16
CA SER A 99 -11.83 0.21 25.36
C SER A 99 -13.18 -0.01 24.61
N GLN A 100 -14.27 0.55 25.12
CA GLN A 100 -15.60 0.39 24.54
C GLN A 100 -15.75 0.97 23.13
N TYR A 101 -14.98 2.01 22.80
CA TYR A 101 -15.00 2.63 21.47
C TYR A 101 -14.26 1.84 20.38
N ALA A 102 -13.60 0.73 20.74
CA ALA A 102 -12.98 -0.13 19.76
C ALA A 102 -13.97 -0.66 18.69
N ILE A 103 -15.23 -0.92 19.11
CA ILE A 103 -16.29 -1.38 18.21
C ILE A 103 -16.70 -0.27 17.22
N ASP A 104 -16.82 0.96 17.70
CA ASP A 104 -17.20 2.11 16.86
C ASP A 104 -16.12 2.47 15.84
N GLY A 105 -14.85 2.22 16.15
CA GLY A 105 -13.72 2.39 15.24
C GLY A 105 -13.82 1.54 13.97
N TYR A 106 -14.43 0.35 14.05
CA TYR A 106 -14.67 -0.49 12.87
C TYR A 106 -15.62 0.17 11.87
N SER A 107 -16.61 0.93 12.33
CA SER A 107 -17.59 1.60 11.46
C SER A 107 -16.99 2.66 10.54
N VAL A 108 -15.82 3.20 10.91
CA VAL A 108 -15.08 4.21 10.12
C VAL A 108 -13.83 3.64 9.44
N GLY A 109 -13.68 2.32 9.41
CA GLY A 109 -12.53 1.67 8.78
C GLY A 109 -11.20 2.05 9.43
N ALA A 110 -11.18 2.17 10.77
CA ALA A 110 -9.94 2.41 11.49
C ALA A 110 -8.98 1.22 11.34
N PHE A 111 -7.70 1.52 11.19
CA PHE A 111 -6.66 0.50 11.08
C PHE A 111 -6.46 -0.25 12.40
N ASP A 112 -6.43 0.50 13.51
CA ASP A 112 -6.23 -0.06 14.84
C ASP A 112 -6.58 1.00 15.92
N TYR A 113 -6.50 0.60 17.20
CA TYR A 113 -6.61 1.51 18.33
C TYR A 113 -5.54 1.22 19.38
N MET A 114 -5.24 2.21 20.22
CA MET A 114 -4.31 2.10 21.35
C MET A 114 -4.94 2.67 22.61
N LEU A 115 -4.89 1.91 23.70
CA LEU A 115 -5.35 2.37 24.98
C LEU A 115 -4.30 3.24 25.66
N LYS A 116 -4.72 4.35 26.22
CA LYS A 116 -3.94 5.17 27.15
C LYS A 116 -3.89 4.47 28.54
N PRO A 117 -2.78 4.51 29.29
CA PRO A 117 -1.54 5.18 28.97
C PRO A 117 -0.74 4.45 27.87
N LEU A 118 -0.28 5.21 26.88
CA LEU A 118 0.49 4.67 25.78
C LEU A 118 1.84 4.12 26.28
N SER A 119 2.22 2.96 25.77
CA SER A 119 3.54 2.37 25.96
C SER A 119 4.23 2.11 24.62
N TYR A 120 5.56 2.13 24.63
CA TYR A 120 6.33 2.10 23.38
C TYR A 120 6.18 0.79 22.60
N GLN A 121 6.18 -0.36 23.26
CA GLN A 121 6.13 -1.67 22.59
C GLN A 121 4.85 -1.87 21.73
N PRO A 122 3.63 -1.68 22.26
CA PRO A 122 2.41 -1.71 21.46
C PRO A 122 2.41 -0.64 20.34
N PHE A 123 2.90 0.58 20.64
CA PHE A 123 3.01 1.65 19.65
C PHE A 123 3.91 1.23 18.49
N SER A 124 5.15 0.79 18.75
CA SER A 124 6.12 0.42 17.72
C SER A 124 5.63 -0.77 16.86
N SER A 125 4.97 -1.75 17.48
CA SER A 125 4.38 -2.88 16.78
C SER A 125 3.27 -2.46 15.80
N LYS A 126 2.34 -1.60 16.26
CA LYS A 126 1.25 -1.10 15.42
C LYS A 126 1.76 -0.17 14.32
N LEU A 127 2.72 0.70 14.64
CA LEU A 127 3.36 1.57 13.66
C LEU A 127 4.09 0.75 12.58
N SER A 128 4.87 -0.27 12.96
CA SER A 128 5.54 -1.17 12.00
C SER A 128 4.56 -1.85 11.06
N ARG A 129 3.41 -2.31 11.58
CA ARG A 129 2.35 -2.92 10.77
C ARG A 129 1.73 -1.89 9.81
N ALA A 130 1.48 -0.67 10.28
CA ALA A 130 0.95 0.43 9.48
C ALA A 130 1.93 0.79 8.35
N LEU A 131 3.20 0.99 8.67
CA LEU A 131 4.24 1.36 7.70
C LEU A 131 4.43 0.31 6.62
N ARG A 132 4.36 -0.97 6.98
CA ARG A 132 4.45 -2.07 6.00
C ARG A 132 3.29 -2.03 4.99
N ILE A 133 2.08 -1.69 5.43
CA ILE A 133 0.93 -1.55 4.54
C ILE A 133 1.06 -0.28 3.69
N LEU A 134 1.48 0.85 4.29
CA LEU A 134 1.71 2.10 3.58
C LEU A 134 2.79 1.97 2.51
N SER A 135 3.91 1.28 2.81
CA SER A 135 4.95 1.03 1.80
C SER A 135 4.39 0.20 0.64
N TYR A 136 3.63 -0.85 0.95
CA TYR A 136 2.99 -1.66 -0.09
C TYR A 136 2.04 -0.84 -0.98
N ILE A 137 1.23 0.06 -0.38
CA ILE A 137 0.31 0.94 -1.12
C ILE A 137 1.10 1.97 -1.96
N LYS A 138 2.15 2.58 -1.39
CA LYS A 138 2.96 3.59 -2.10
C LYS A 138 3.82 3.00 -3.21
N ASP A 139 4.30 1.78 -3.04
CA ASP A 139 5.07 1.06 -4.07
C ASP A 139 4.17 0.46 -5.16
N ARG A 140 2.85 0.55 -4.99
CA ARG A 140 1.88 0.03 -5.95
C ARG A 140 1.95 0.80 -7.26
N VAL A 141 2.40 0.15 -8.29
CA VAL A 141 2.47 0.73 -9.64
C VAL A 141 1.05 0.86 -10.19
N GLU A 142 0.62 2.09 -10.47
CA GLU A 142 -0.63 2.34 -11.18
C GLU A 142 -0.41 2.40 -12.69
N LEU A 143 -1.25 1.70 -13.42
CA LEU A 143 -1.29 1.70 -14.89
C LEU A 143 -2.39 2.65 -15.37
N HIS A 144 -2.01 3.62 -16.18
CA HIS A 144 -2.93 4.51 -16.87
C HIS A 144 -3.09 3.99 -18.31
N LEU A 145 -4.17 3.27 -18.57
CA LEU A 145 -4.42 2.62 -19.84
C LEU A 145 -5.37 3.47 -20.70
N LYS A 146 -4.91 3.89 -21.88
CA LYS A 146 -5.73 4.61 -22.86
C LYS A 146 -6.46 3.60 -23.73
N THR A 147 -7.73 3.38 -23.45
CA THR A 147 -8.62 2.49 -24.22
C THR A 147 -9.38 3.27 -25.29
N LYS A 148 -10.03 2.57 -26.22
CA LYS A 148 -10.94 3.20 -27.20
C LYS A 148 -12.13 3.91 -26.55
N GLN A 149 -12.49 3.55 -25.32
CA GLN A 149 -13.63 4.08 -24.56
C GLN A 149 -13.24 5.20 -23.58
N GLY A 150 -11.94 5.53 -23.47
CA GLY A 150 -11.40 6.54 -22.54
C GLY A 150 -10.16 6.08 -21.81
N SER A 151 -9.79 6.78 -20.73
CA SER A 151 -8.67 6.40 -19.87
C SER A 151 -9.16 5.55 -18.71
N LYS A 152 -8.48 4.44 -18.46
CA LYS A 152 -8.72 3.58 -17.32
C LYS A 152 -7.49 3.51 -16.43
N LYS A 153 -7.68 3.61 -15.12
CA LYS A 153 -6.66 3.52 -14.09
C LYS A 153 -6.81 2.20 -13.36
N ILE A 154 -5.79 1.37 -13.39
CA ILE A 154 -5.79 0.08 -12.69
C ILE A 154 -4.46 -0.14 -11.98
N PRO A 155 -4.46 -0.75 -10.80
CA PRO A 155 -3.24 -1.19 -10.15
C PRO A 155 -2.58 -2.32 -10.94
N ALA A 156 -1.26 -2.26 -11.08
CA ALA A 156 -0.50 -3.30 -11.79
C ALA A 156 -0.62 -4.68 -11.12
N ASP A 157 -0.78 -4.70 -9.80
CA ASP A 157 -0.92 -5.95 -9.03
C ASP A 157 -2.27 -6.65 -9.22
N GLU A 158 -3.26 -6.01 -9.84
CA GLU A 158 -4.51 -6.63 -10.29
C GLU A 158 -4.39 -7.31 -11.67
N VAL A 159 -3.33 -6.98 -12.42
CA VAL A 159 -3.08 -7.60 -13.73
C VAL A 159 -2.36 -8.93 -13.53
N GLN A 160 -2.95 -10.01 -14.04
CA GLN A 160 -2.37 -11.35 -13.99
C GLN A 160 -1.26 -11.55 -15.02
N TYR A 161 -1.53 -11.12 -16.25
CA TYR A 161 -0.56 -11.12 -17.35
C TYR A 161 -0.98 -10.15 -18.43
N ILE A 162 -0.04 -9.81 -19.30
CA ILE A 162 -0.26 -8.98 -20.48
C ILE A 162 0.15 -9.82 -21.69
N GLU A 163 -0.73 -9.88 -22.68
CA GLU A 163 -0.48 -10.54 -23.96
C GLU A 163 -0.38 -9.50 -25.07
N VAL A 164 0.56 -9.68 -25.99
CA VAL A 164 0.58 -8.92 -27.24
C VAL A 164 0.02 -9.77 -28.36
N PHE A 165 -0.99 -9.24 -29.05
CA PHE A 165 -1.54 -9.83 -30.28
C PHE A 165 -1.54 -8.76 -31.37
N ALA A 166 -0.76 -8.98 -32.42
CA ALA A 166 -0.44 -7.99 -33.46
C ALA A 166 0.16 -6.72 -32.83
N HIS A 167 -0.58 -5.62 -32.72
CA HIS A 167 -0.17 -4.35 -32.10
C HIS A 167 -1.01 -3.99 -30.86
N ASP A 168 -1.95 -4.84 -30.50
CA ASP A 168 -2.79 -4.64 -29.32
C ASP A 168 -2.20 -5.37 -28.13
N LEU A 169 -2.21 -4.69 -26.99
CA LEU A 169 -1.88 -5.25 -25.68
C LEU A 169 -3.18 -5.57 -24.94
N HIS A 170 -3.28 -6.80 -24.49
CA HIS A 170 -4.40 -7.32 -23.74
C HIS A 170 -3.97 -7.54 -22.29
N PHE A 171 -4.54 -6.76 -21.38
CA PHE A 171 -4.31 -6.85 -19.94
C PHE A 171 -5.40 -7.72 -19.33
N TYR A 172 -5.02 -8.83 -18.75
CA TYR A 172 -5.94 -9.76 -18.11
C TYR A 172 -5.95 -9.57 -16.60
N THR A 173 -7.14 -9.29 -16.05
CA THR A 173 -7.41 -9.21 -14.62
C THR A 173 -8.33 -10.36 -14.21
N ASP A 174 -8.71 -10.45 -12.92
CA ASP A 174 -9.70 -11.42 -12.46
C ASP A 174 -11.11 -11.16 -13.02
N SER A 175 -11.43 -9.88 -13.31
CA SER A 175 -12.78 -9.44 -13.66
C SER A 175 -12.97 -9.10 -15.14
N GLU A 176 -11.91 -8.73 -15.84
CA GLU A 176 -12.01 -8.21 -17.21
C GLU A 176 -10.72 -8.32 -18.01
N GLU A 177 -10.87 -8.15 -19.32
CA GLU A 177 -9.80 -7.96 -20.29
C GLU A 177 -9.82 -6.51 -20.77
N ILE A 178 -8.67 -5.80 -20.69
CA ILE A 178 -8.53 -4.41 -21.13
C ILE A 178 -7.58 -4.38 -22.32
N LYS A 179 -8.05 -3.78 -23.44
CA LYS A 179 -7.29 -3.70 -24.69
C LYS A 179 -6.81 -2.27 -24.92
N ILE A 180 -5.51 -2.15 -25.22
CA ILE A 180 -4.91 -0.87 -25.64
C ILE A 180 -3.95 -1.11 -26.79
N TRP A 181 -3.65 -0.06 -27.54
CA TRP A 181 -2.53 -0.07 -28.48
C TRP A 181 -1.23 0.22 -27.76
N GLY A 182 -0.16 -0.53 -28.05
CA GLY A 182 1.13 -0.30 -27.39
C GLY A 182 2.17 -1.39 -27.60
N SER A 183 3.27 -1.29 -26.87
CA SER A 183 4.40 -2.22 -26.94
C SER A 183 4.61 -2.96 -25.62
N LEU A 184 4.70 -4.29 -25.68
CA LEU A 184 4.96 -5.12 -24.49
C LEU A 184 6.32 -4.78 -23.84
N SER A 185 7.31 -4.34 -24.64
CA SER A 185 8.63 -3.92 -24.13
C SER A 185 8.58 -2.62 -23.32
N GLU A 186 7.63 -1.74 -23.62
CA GLU A 186 7.40 -0.53 -22.82
C GLU A 186 6.85 -0.90 -21.44
N TYR A 187 5.87 -1.82 -21.41
CA TYR A 187 5.29 -2.29 -20.13
C TYR A 187 6.25 -3.17 -19.33
N GLU A 188 7.10 -3.94 -19.97
CA GLU A 188 8.18 -4.68 -19.33
C GLU A 188 9.07 -3.76 -18.47
N LYS A 189 9.47 -2.59 -19.04
CA LYS A 189 10.24 -1.58 -18.30
C LYS A 189 9.44 -0.90 -17.19
N LYS A 190 8.19 -0.53 -17.47
CA LYS A 190 7.30 0.11 -16.46
C LYS A 190 7.02 -0.79 -15.27
N LEU A 191 6.93 -2.10 -15.51
CA LEU A 191 6.54 -3.11 -14.52
C LEU A 191 7.72 -3.89 -13.94
N GLU A 192 8.96 -3.47 -14.22
CA GLU A 192 10.17 -4.12 -13.71
C GLU A 192 10.14 -4.27 -12.17
N LYS A 193 9.71 -3.20 -11.47
CA LYS A 193 9.59 -3.19 -10.00
C LYS A 193 8.29 -3.79 -9.47
N ALA A 194 7.33 -4.13 -10.34
CA ALA A 194 6.02 -4.67 -9.98
C ALA A 194 5.94 -6.20 -10.10
N HIS A 195 7.10 -6.87 -10.08
CA HIS A 195 7.22 -8.34 -10.14
C HIS A 195 6.64 -8.96 -11.42
N PHE A 196 6.80 -8.30 -12.55
CA PHE A 196 6.49 -8.87 -13.85
C PHE A 196 7.73 -9.44 -14.53
N ALA A 197 7.56 -10.56 -15.21
CA ALA A 197 8.62 -11.18 -15.99
C ALA A 197 8.11 -11.73 -17.32
N ARG A 198 8.93 -11.62 -18.38
CA ARG A 198 8.61 -12.19 -19.70
C ARG A 198 8.81 -13.68 -19.72
N CYS A 199 7.77 -14.43 -20.03
CA CYS A 199 7.90 -15.87 -20.25
C CYS A 199 8.11 -16.23 -21.74
N ASN A 200 7.71 -15.36 -22.69
CA ASN A 200 8.05 -15.44 -24.11
C ASN A 200 7.87 -14.09 -24.83
N VAL A 201 7.93 -14.07 -26.17
CA VAL A 201 7.82 -12.83 -26.95
C VAL A 201 6.45 -12.16 -26.81
N SER A 202 5.40 -12.92 -26.51
CA SER A 202 4.01 -12.44 -26.50
C SER A 202 3.45 -12.23 -25.10
N TYR A 203 4.09 -12.73 -24.04
CA TYR A 203 3.51 -12.72 -22.70
C TYR A 203 4.46 -12.09 -21.65
N LEU A 204 3.92 -11.14 -20.89
CA LEU A 204 4.52 -10.57 -19.69
C LEU A 204 3.67 -10.95 -18.48
N VAL A 205 4.23 -11.71 -17.54
CA VAL A 205 3.51 -12.40 -16.47
C VAL A 205 3.78 -11.72 -15.13
N ASN A 206 2.74 -11.46 -14.36
CA ASN A 206 2.84 -11.07 -12.96
C ASN A 206 3.17 -12.33 -12.12
N LEU A 207 4.35 -12.35 -11.53
CA LEU A 207 4.87 -13.49 -10.77
C LEU A 207 4.03 -13.83 -9.53
N ARG A 208 3.23 -12.88 -9.03
CA ARG A 208 2.28 -13.08 -7.93
C ARG A 208 1.21 -14.12 -8.26
N TYR A 209 0.77 -14.17 -9.52
CA TYR A 209 -0.29 -15.06 -9.99
C TYR A 209 0.22 -16.40 -10.51
N VAL A 210 1.55 -16.62 -10.49
CA VAL A 210 2.14 -17.91 -10.89
C VAL A 210 1.85 -18.94 -9.82
N LYS A 211 1.05 -19.94 -10.20
CA LYS A 211 0.68 -21.07 -9.33
C LYS A 211 1.63 -22.25 -9.51
N GLU A 212 2.00 -22.55 -10.73
CA GLU A 212 2.80 -23.71 -11.09
C GLU A 212 3.61 -23.43 -12.36
N ILE A 213 4.81 -24.03 -12.43
CA ILE A 213 5.61 -24.08 -13.66
C ILE A 213 5.87 -25.56 -13.95
N GLN A 214 5.36 -26.04 -15.10
CA GLN A 214 5.50 -27.43 -15.51
C GLN A 214 6.04 -27.51 -16.94
N GLY A 215 7.21 -28.14 -17.10
CA GLY A 215 7.84 -28.26 -18.40
C GLY A 215 8.08 -26.89 -19.07
N SER A 216 7.49 -26.66 -20.23
CA SER A 216 7.56 -25.39 -20.99
C SER A 216 6.34 -24.49 -20.81
N GLU A 217 5.56 -24.69 -19.74
CA GLU A 217 4.36 -23.92 -19.46
C GLU A 217 4.39 -23.33 -18.04
N VAL A 218 3.71 -22.20 -17.86
CA VAL A 218 3.41 -21.58 -16.57
C VAL A 218 1.90 -21.42 -16.40
N LEU A 219 1.38 -21.83 -15.24
CA LEU A 219 -0.01 -21.61 -14.84
C LEU A 219 -0.11 -20.28 -14.12
N VAL A 220 -0.78 -19.31 -14.75
CA VAL A 220 -1.02 -17.96 -14.23
C VAL A 220 -2.52 -17.77 -14.03
N GLY A 221 -2.94 -17.59 -12.76
CA GLY A 221 -4.37 -17.58 -12.46
C GLY A 221 -5.05 -18.89 -12.88
N LYS A 222 -5.80 -18.84 -13.99
CA LYS A 222 -6.50 -19.98 -14.62
C LYS A 222 -5.90 -20.37 -15.99
N HIS A 223 -4.91 -19.63 -16.47
CA HIS A 223 -4.41 -19.73 -17.83
C HIS A 223 -3.03 -20.40 -17.88
N ARG A 224 -2.86 -21.35 -18.81
CA ARG A 224 -1.55 -21.94 -19.12
C ARG A 224 -0.91 -21.16 -20.25
N LEU A 225 0.27 -20.60 -19.97
CA LEU A 225 1.01 -19.77 -20.92
C LEU A 225 2.33 -20.48 -21.28
N PRO A 226 2.76 -20.46 -22.55
CA PRO A 226 3.98 -21.09 -22.97
C PRO A 226 5.23 -20.30 -22.54
N ILE A 227 6.24 -20.99 -22.03
CA ILE A 227 7.55 -20.42 -21.76
C ILE A 227 8.48 -20.75 -22.93
N SER A 228 8.99 -19.73 -23.63
CA SER A 228 9.95 -19.96 -24.72
C SER A 228 11.30 -20.39 -24.20
N ARG A 229 12.03 -21.20 -25.00
CA ARG A 229 13.40 -21.63 -24.67
C ARG A 229 14.33 -20.45 -24.37
N ALA A 230 14.21 -19.38 -25.17
CA ALA A 230 15.03 -18.17 -25.02
C ALA A 230 14.80 -17.43 -23.70
N LYS A 231 13.53 -17.39 -23.21
CA LYS A 231 13.16 -16.64 -21.99
C LYS A 231 13.14 -17.52 -20.72
N ARG A 232 13.24 -18.83 -20.86
CA ARG A 232 13.08 -19.75 -19.72
C ARG A 232 14.03 -19.48 -18.57
N LYS A 233 15.32 -19.29 -18.86
CA LYS A 233 16.36 -19.07 -17.81
C LYS A 233 16.08 -17.78 -17.04
N GLU A 234 15.79 -16.68 -17.75
CA GLU A 234 15.48 -15.38 -17.16
C GLU A 234 14.20 -15.45 -16.33
N PHE A 235 13.15 -16.07 -16.86
CA PHE A 235 11.85 -16.20 -16.20
C PHE A 235 11.93 -17.01 -14.90
N LEU A 236 12.62 -18.16 -14.92
CA LEU A 236 12.82 -18.99 -13.73
C LEU A 236 13.66 -18.28 -12.67
N ALA A 237 14.69 -17.52 -13.07
CA ALA A 237 15.50 -16.74 -12.15
C ALA A 237 14.69 -15.63 -11.48
N ALA A 238 13.87 -14.89 -12.25
CA ALA A 238 12.97 -13.87 -11.73
C ALA A 238 11.94 -14.46 -10.74
N PHE A 239 11.37 -15.63 -11.07
CA PHE A 239 10.42 -16.30 -10.18
C PHE A 239 11.06 -16.80 -8.88
N ALA A 240 12.28 -17.36 -8.96
CA ALA A 240 13.01 -17.79 -7.77
C ALA A 240 13.38 -16.62 -6.87
N GLN A 241 13.80 -15.48 -7.44
CA GLN A 241 14.08 -14.26 -6.70
C GLN A 241 12.82 -13.70 -6.02
N TYR A 242 11.68 -13.71 -6.72
CA TYR A 242 10.38 -13.30 -6.17
C TYR A 242 9.99 -14.17 -4.98
N LYS A 243 10.12 -15.48 -5.08
CA LYS A 243 9.80 -16.42 -3.98
C LYS A 243 10.78 -16.31 -2.80
N GLY A 244 12.07 -16.10 -3.05
CA GLY A 244 13.09 -15.94 -2.01
C GLY A 244 13.02 -14.60 -1.27
N GLY A 245 12.42 -13.56 -1.85
CA GLY A 245 12.15 -12.28 -1.20
C GLY A 245 10.84 -12.24 -0.40
N SER A 246 10.05 -13.32 -0.43
CA SER A 246 8.73 -13.43 0.23
C SER A 246 8.76 -14.25 1.54
N LEU A 247 9.96 -14.50 2.10
CA LEU A 247 10.16 -15.18 3.39
C LEU A 247 10.53 -14.18 4.49
#